data_01d2f236fad893efd05f5290b7b5df22
#
_entry.id   01d2f236fad893efd05f5290b7b5df22
#
_cell.length_a   1.000
_cell.length_b   1.000
_cell.length_c   1.000
_cell.angle_alpha   90.00
_cell.angle_beta   90.00
_cell.angle_gamma   90.00
#
_symmetry.space_group_name_H-M   'P 1'
#
loop_
_entity.id
_entity.type
_entity.pdbx_description
1 polymer ?
#
loop_
_entity_poly.entity_id
_entity_poly.type
_entity_poly.pdbx_seq_one_letter_code
_entity_poly.pdbx_strand_id
1 'polypeptide(L)'
;MFSCTPMAADVNIAAAAAQWANICSSQAANKIRGCDSKGCGGYNRGGRHRGVDVVCKDGAAVYAPFTGKIDRQARPYGNGNAIDDGVQLSGSGFCIKMFYIKPVKHSGPIRKGEKIGVLLPMQSVYRGITSHVHVQNCDLTDPTPNL
;
A
#
# COMPACT_ATOMS: atom_id res chain seq x y z
N MET A 1 -32.66 16.36 20.42
CA MET A 1 -32.17 16.23 21.05
C MET A 1 -31.24 15.51 20.67
N PHE A 2 -30.99 14.92 20.34
CA PHE A 2 -30.03 14.20 20.06
C PHE A 2 -29.46 14.38 18.81
N SER A 3 -29.67 15.24 18.00
CA SER A 3 -29.14 15.33 16.66
C SER A 3 -27.67 15.61 16.60
N CYS A 4 -27.09 16.29 17.56
CA CYS A 4 -25.65 16.52 17.48
C CYS A 4 -24.84 15.25 17.71
N THR A 5 -25.34 14.33 18.51
CA THR A 5 -24.64 13.08 18.73
C THR A 5 -24.52 12.24 17.47
N PRO A 6 -25.60 12.03 16.70
CA PRO A 6 -25.47 11.33 15.43
C PRO A 6 -24.49 12.01 14.46
N MET A 7 -24.48 13.33 14.41
CA MET A 7 -23.57 14.03 13.52
C MET A 7 -22.12 13.79 13.90
N ALA A 8 -21.80 13.86 15.19
CA ALA A 8 -20.44 13.62 15.63
C ALA A 8 -20.01 12.18 15.34
N ALA A 9 -20.92 11.22 15.53
CA ALA A 9 -20.63 9.84 15.25
C ALA A 9 -20.39 9.62 13.76
N ASP A 10 -21.18 10.26 12.90
CA ASP A 10 -21.01 10.13 11.45
C ASP A 10 -19.67 10.66 10.99
N VAL A 11 -19.24 11.80 11.52
CA VAL A 11 -17.93 12.36 11.17
C VAL A 11 -16.81 11.40 11.57
N ASN A 12 -16.88 10.86 12.78
CA ASN A 12 -15.86 9.94 13.27
C ASN A 12 -15.84 8.65 12.47
N ILE A 13 -17.01 8.13 12.12
CA ILE A 13 -17.10 6.92 11.32
C ILE A 13 -16.51 7.14 9.94
N ALA A 14 -16.77 8.28 9.32
CA ALA A 14 -16.23 8.58 8.01
C ALA A 14 -14.71 8.67 8.03
N ALA A 15 -14.15 9.34 9.06
CA ALA A 15 -12.70 9.44 9.18
C ALA A 15 -12.07 8.06 9.39
N ALA A 16 -12.66 7.22 10.26
CA ALA A 16 -12.15 5.89 10.50
C ALA A 16 -12.27 5.00 9.25
N ALA A 17 -13.38 5.12 8.51
CA ALA A 17 -13.59 4.34 7.31
C ALA A 17 -12.63 4.70 6.19
N ALA A 18 -12.10 5.94 6.18
CA ALA A 18 -11.13 6.37 5.18
C ALA A 18 -9.72 5.84 5.46
N GLN A 19 -9.45 5.37 6.67
CA GLN A 19 -8.14 4.85 7.01
C GLN A 19 -7.95 3.41 6.54
N TRP A 20 -6.76 3.15 6.02
CA TRP A 20 -6.34 1.80 5.65
C TRP A 20 -5.79 1.05 6.85
N ALA A 21 -5.89 -0.28 6.82
CA ALA A 21 -5.22 -1.13 7.79
C ALA A 21 -3.72 -1.03 7.63
N ASN A 22 -2.99 -1.48 8.64
CA ASN A 22 -1.54 -1.62 8.57
C ASN A 22 -1.16 -2.53 7.41
N ILE A 23 -0.22 -2.08 6.58
CA ILE A 23 0.17 -2.78 5.36
C ILE A 23 1.30 -3.78 5.60
N CYS A 24 2.23 -3.47 6.50
CA CYS A 24 3.40 -4.32 6.70
C CYS A 24 3.48 -4.86 8.11
N SER A 25 3.67 -6.18 8.24
CA SER A 25 3.79 -6.84 9.54
C SER A 25 5.01 -6.41 10.34
N SER A 26 6.05 -5.88 9.69
CA SER A 26 7.26 -5.44 10.38
C SER A 26 7.14 -4.06 11.01
N GLN A 27 6.02 -3.36 10.82
CA GLN A 27 5.77 -2.01 11.34
C GLN A 27 4.48 -1.98 12.14
N ALA A 28 4.45 -1.19 13.22
CA ALA A 28 3.24 -1.02 14.03
C ALA A 28 2.19 -0.13 13.34
N ALA A 29 2.61 0.71 12.40
CA ALA A 29 1.75 1.61 11.65
C ALA A 29 2.31 1.82 10.26
N ASN A 30 1.51 2.39 9.36
CA ASN A 30 1.96 2.71 8.00
C ASN A 30 2.94 3.89 8.05
N LYS A 31 4.23 3.57 7.98
CA LYS A 31 5.29 4.56 8.03
C LYS A 31 5.81 4.81 6.62
N ILE A 32 5.78 6.06 6.18
CA ILE A 32 6.33 6.44 4.88
C ILE A 32 7.85 6.38 4.96
N ARG A 33 8.45 5.74 3.94
CA ARG A 33 9.91 5.70 3.79
C ARG A 33 10.45 7.13 3.69
N GLY A 34 11.49 7.43 4.47
CA GLY A 34 12.21 8.69 4.35
C GLY A 34 13.10 8.69 3.10
N CYS A 35 14.10 9.58 3.10
CA CYS A 35 15.06 9.64 2.00
C CYS A 35 16.28 8.78 2.31
N ASP A 36 16.78 8.08 1.31
CA ASP A 36 18.01 7.30 1.36
C ASP A 36 18.79 7.50 0.05
N SER A 37 19.85 6.71 -0.18
CA SER A 37 20.68 6.83 -1.37
C SER A 37 19.92 6.55 -2.68
N LYS A 38 18.74 5.95 -2.61
CA LYS A 38 17.92 5.58 -3.77
C LYS A 38 16.73 6.51 -3.96
N GLY A 39 16.57 7.54 -3.14
CA GLY A 39 15.49 8.51 -3.25
C GLY A 39 14.64 8.61 -2.01
N CYS A 40 13.48 9.21 -2.14
CA CYS A 40 12.54 9.46 -1.05
C CYS A 40 11.22 8.74 -1.29
N GLY A 41 10.55 8.34 -0.19
CA GLY A 41 9.34 7.52 -0.27
C GLY A 41 8.03 8.28 -0.30
N GLY A 42 8.04 9.58 -0.06
CA GLY A 42 6.82 10.38 -0.08
C GLY A 42 6.29 10.63 -1.48
N TYR A 43 5.01 10.93 -1.57
CA TYR A 43 4.37 11.28 -2.84
C TYR A 43 4.94 12.62 -3.36
N ASN A 44 5.29 12.66 -4.63
CA ASN A 44 5.81 13.87 -5.26
C ASN A 44 4.91 14.27 -6.42
N ARG A 45 4.02 15.23 -6.17
CA ARG A 45 3.01 15.65 -7.14
C ARG A 45 3.59 16.16 -8.45
N GLY A 46 4.65 16.94 -8.41
CA GLY A 46 5.30 17.48 -9.60
C GLY A 46 6.42 16.64 -10.15
N GLY A 47 6.71 15.49 -9.50
CA GLY A 47 7.86 14.69 -9.83
C GLY A 47 7.51 13.31 -10.35
N ARG A 48 8.43 12.38 -10.11
CA ARG A 48 8.36 11.03 -10.65
C ARG A 48 7.70 10.02 -9.73
N HIS A 49 7.52 10.36 -8.44
CA HIS A 49 6.99 9.42 -7.46
C HIS A 49 5.51 9.66 -7.25
N ARG A 50 4.68 8.99 -8.04
CA ARG A 50 3.22 9.11 -8.03
C ARG A 50 2.55 8.13 -7.10
N GLY A 51 3.24 7.68 -6.08
CA GLY A 51 2.74 6.82 -5.01
C GLY A 51 3.49 7.10 -3.74
N VAL A 52 3.30 6.26 -2.74
CA VAL A 52 4.04 6.34 -1.47
C VAL A 52 4.69 5.00 -1.18
N ASP A 53 5.83 5.04 -0.52
CA ASP A 53 6.54 3.85 -0.08
C ASP A 53 6.28 3.64 1.40
N VAL A 54 5.72 2.50 1.75
CA VAL A 54 5.43 2.12 3.14
C VAL A 54 6.54 1.19 3.61
N VAL A 55 7.26 1.59 4.64
CA VAL A 55 8.42 0.83 5.15
C VAL A 55 8.01 -0.60 5.48
N CYS A 56 8.79 -1.55 4.96
CA CYS A 56 8.53 -2.97 5.14
C CYS A 56 9.81 -3.77 4.95
N LYS A 57 10.10 -4.69 5.86
CA LYS A 57 11.29 -5.53 5.76
C LYS A 57 11.15 -6.57 4.68
N ASP A 58 12.24 -6.89 4.00
CA ASP A 58 12.29 -8.00 3.06
C ASP A 58 11.78 -9.28 3.73
N GLY A 59 10.87 -9.99 3.07
CA GLY A 59 10.28 -11.23 3.58
C GLY A 59 9.12 -11.05 4.54
N ALA A 60 8.79 -9.83 4.96
CA ALA A 60 7.69 -9.60 5.88
C ALA A 60 6.33 -9.82 5.21
N ALA A 61 5.36 -10.26 5.99
CA ALA A 61 3.99 -10.38 5.49
C ALA A 61 3.42 -8.99 5.20
N VAL A 62 2.68 -8.90 4.11
CA VAL A 62 2.00 -7.69 3.65
C VAL A 62 0.51 -7.93 3.68
N TYR A 63 -0.25 -6.97 4.20
CA TYR A 63 -1.67 -7.08 4.42
C TYR A 63 -2.46 -6.16 3.49
N ALA A 64 -3.68 -6.60 3.15
CA ALA A 64 -4.60 -5.78 2.37
C ALA A 64 -5.04 -4.56 3.19
N PRO A 65 -4.89 -3.35 2.66
CA PRO A 65 -5.28 -2.13 3.40
C PRO A 65 -6.79 -1.96 3.55
N PHE A 66 -7.56 -2.58 2.68
CA PHE A 66 -9.03 -2.48 2.69
C PHE A 66 -9.66 -3.74 2.12
N THR A 67 -10.94 -3.94 2.38
CA THR A 67 -11.70 -5.05 1.83
C THR A 67 -12.05 -4.75 0.37
N GLY A 68 -11.77 -5.71 -0.50
CA GLY A 68 -12.05 -5.59 -1.92
C GLY A 68 -11.73 -6.88 -2.65
N LYS A 69 -11.17 -6.74 -3.83
CA LYS A 69 -10.74 -7.87 -4.64
C LYS A 69 -9.39 -7.56 -5.28
N ILE A 70 -8.58 -8.58 -5.42
CA ILE A 70 -7.39 -8.52 -6.24
C ILE A 70 -7.87 -8.64 -7.70
N ASP A 71 -7.58 -7.61 -8.50
CA ASP A 71 -8.02 -7.55 -9.89
C ASP A 71 -7.13 -8.37 -10.80
N ARG A 72 -5.81 -8.22 -10.61
CA ARG A 72 -4.80 -8.86 -11.44
C ARG A 72 -3.42 -8.67 -10.87
N GLN A 73 -2.45 -9.41 -11.41
CA GLN A 73 -1.04 -9.15 -11.20
C GLN A 73 -0.66 -7.79 -11.79
N ALA A 74 0.24 -7.07 -11.12
CA ALA A 74 0.75 -5.79 -11.61
C ALA A 74 2.26 -5.75 -11.37
N ARG A 75 3.03 -5.59 -12.44
CA ARG A 75 4.49 -5.55 -12.37
C ARG A 75 4.97 -4.12 -12.50
N PRO A 76 5.84 -3.64 -11.57
CA PRO A 76 6.32 -2.26 -11.63
C PRO A 76 7.21 -1.98 -12.84
N TYR A 77 8.00 -2.95 -13.28
CA TYR A 77 9.01 -2.74 -14.32
C TYR A 77 8.79 -3.55 -15.57
N GLY A 78 8.19 -4.73 -15.48
CA GLY A 78 8.05 -5.63 -16.62
C GLY A 78 9.37 -6.25 -17.08
N ASN A 79 10.40 -6.27 -16.21
CA ASN A 79 11.73 -6.78 -16.57
C ASN A 79 12.09 -8.11 -15.92
N GLY A 80 11.21 -8.66 -15.08
CA GLY A 80 11.44 -9.96 -14.44
C GLY A 80 12.51 -9.99 -13.36
N ASN A 81 12.95 -8.83 -12.84
CA ASN A 81 13.93 -8.86 -11.76
C ASN A 81 13.28 -9.37 -10.44
N ALA A 82 14.08 -9.46 -9.38
CA ALA A 82 13.65 -10.12 -8.14
C ALA A 82 12.51 -9.42 -7.42
N ILE A 83 12.18 -8.17 -7.75
CA ILE A 83 11.11 -7.40 -7.11
C ILE A 83 10.02 -6.97 -8.11
N ASP A 84 10.03 -7.53 -9.31
CA ASP A 84 9.11 -7.15 -10.38
C ASP A 84 7.79 -7.91 -10.26
N ASP A 85 7.06 -7.65 -9.18
CA ASP A 85 5.77 -8.29 -8.93
C ASP A 85 4.90 -7.39 -8.06
N GLY A 86 3.62 -7.70 -8.02
CA GLY A 86 2.63 -6.97 -7.27
C GLY A 86 1.23 -7.26 -7.74
N VAL A 87 0.27 -6.50 -7.24
CA VAL A 87 -1.14 -6.66 -7.59
C VAL A 87 -1.85 -5.32 -7.70
N GLN A 88 -2.95 -5.31 -8.45
CA GLN A 88 -3.96 -4.28 -8.38
C GLN A 88 -5.10 -4.74 -7.48
N LEU A 89 -5.51 -3.88 -6.56
CA LEU A 89 -6.56 -4.15 -5.58
C LEU A 89 -7.62 -3.05 -5.67
N SER A 90 -8.88 -3.43 -5.76
CA SER A 90 -9.99 -2.47 -5.80
C SER A 90 -11.10 -2.87 -4.85
N GLY A 91 -11.82 -1.88 -4.33
CA GLY A 91 -12.95 -2.06 -3.42
C GLY A 91 -12.98 -0.96 -2.38
N SER A 92 -14.05 -0.92 -1.60
CA SER A 92 -14.24 0.07 -0.52
C SER A 92 -14.05 1.52 -0.98
N GLY A 93 -14.27 1.80 -2.25
CA GLY A 93 -14.06 3.14 -2.82
C GLY A 93 -12.65 3.42 -3.27
N PHE A 94 -11.75 2.45 -3.21
CA PHE A 94 -10.33 2.60 -3.57
C PHE A 94 -9.96 1.73 -4.76
N CYS A 95 -8.94 2.17 -5.48
CA CYS A 95 -8.22 1.36 -6.47
C CYS A 95 -6.73 1.67 -6.34
N ILE A 96 -5.94 0.66 -6.03
CA ILE A 96 -4.50 0.83 -5.84
C ILE A 96 -3.71 -0.26 -6.54
N LYS A 97 -2.42 0.03 -6.77
CA LYS A 97 -1.42 -1.00 -7.08
C LYS A 97 -0.44 -1.08 -5.92
N MET A 98 -0.08 -2.29 -5.55
CA MET A 98 0.91 -2.58 -4.52
C MET A 98 2.06 -3.33 -5.17
N PHE A 99 3.26 -2.74 -5.15
CA PHE A 99 4.43 -3.29 -5.81
C PHE A 99 5.46 -3.82 -4.82
N TYR A 100 6.31 -4.69 -5.32
CA TYR A 100 7.43 -5.34 -4.62
C TYR A 100 6.97 -6.43 -3.67
N ILE A 101 5.81 -7.00 -3.93
CA ILE A 101 5.30 -8.13 -3.14
C ILE A 101 5.12 -9.36 -4.03
N LYS A 102 5.33 -10.54 -3.44
CA LYS A 102 4.90 -11.78 -4.04
C LYS A 102 3.48 -12.04 -3.54
N PRO A 103 2.47 -11.93 -4.39
CA PRO A 103 1.09 -12.04 -3.93
C PRO A 103 0.72 -13.50 -3.63
N VAL A 104 -0.21 -13.68 -2.69
CA VAL A 104 -0.74 -15.01 -2.36
C VAL A 104 -1.65 -15.54 -3.48
N LYS A 105 -2.23 -14.63 -4.26
CA LYS A 105 -3.07 -14.97 -5.42
C LYS A 105 -3.14 -13.76 -6.34
N HIS A 106 -3.55 -13.96 -7.59
CA HIS A 106 -3.60 -12.90 -8.59
C HIS A 106 -4.99 -12.36 -8.84
N SER A 107 -6.02 -12.97 -8.26
CA SER A 107 -7.40 -12.51 -8.41
C SER A 107 -8.27 -13.04 -7.28
N GLY A 108 -9.39 -12.36 -7.06
CA GLY A 108 -10.40 -12.80 -6.12
C GLY A 108 -10.53 -11.92 -4.88
N PRO A 109 -11.51 -12.22 -4.03
CA PRO A 109 -11.83 -11.39 -2.88
C PRO A 109 -10.73 -11.43 -1.82
N ILE A 110 -10.57 -10.32 -1.12
CA ILE A 110 -9.66 -10.21 0.01
C ILE A 110 -10.24 -9.25 1.04
N ARG A 111 -10.00 -9.53 2.31
CA ARG A 111 -10.50 -8.73 3.42
C ARG A 111 -9.42 -7.79 3.94
N LYS A 112 -9.86 -6.64 4.44
CA LYS A 112 -9.00 -5.69 5.15
C LYS A 112 -8.20 -6.41 6.23
N GLY A 113 -6.88 -6.26 6.23
CA GLY A 113 -5.99 -6.90 7.19
C GLY A 113 -5.60 -8.33 6.84
N GLU A 114 -6.16 -8.92 5.81
CA GLU A 114 -5.79 -10.27 5.37
C GLU A 114 -4.45 -10.23 4.64
N LYS A 115 -3.64 -11.27 4.79
CA LYS A 115 -2.34 -11.36 4.10
C LYS A 115 -2.55 -11.37 2.59
N ILE A 116 -1.94 -10.41 1.90
CA ILE A 116 -2.01 -10.29 0.45
C ILE A 116 -0.73 -10.76 -0.22
N GLY A 117 0.38 -10.79 0.51
CA GLY A 117 1.64 -11.23 -0.04
C GLY A 117 2.78 -11.15 0.95
N VAL A 118 3.99 -11.24 0.43
CA VAL A 118 5.24 -11.15 1.18
C VAL A 118 6.15 -10.18 0.44
N LEU A 119 6.86 -9.34 1.18
CA LEU A 119 7.78 -8.38 0.55
C LEU A 119 8.94 -9.12 -0.10
N LEU A 120 9.19 -8.78 -1.36
CA LEU A 120 10.26 -9.36 -2.14
C LEU A 120 11.62 -8.80 -1.71
N PRO A 121 12.74 -9.48 -2.05
CA PRO A 121 14.07 -9.11 -1.57
C PRO A 121 14.60 -7.84 -2.24
N MET A 122 14.18 -6.67 -1.78
CA MET A 122 14.58 -5.39 -2.35
C MET A 122 16.08 -5.14 -2.25
N GLN A 123 16.71 -5.62 -1.17
CA GLN A 123 18.15 -5.45 -1.00
C GLN A 123 18.97 -6.13 -2.08
N SER A 124 18.44 -7.18 -2.72
CA SER A 124 19.13 -7.86 -3.81
C SER A 124 19.15 -7.05 -5.11
N VAL A 125 18.23 -6.10 -5.26
CA VAL A 125 18.13 -5.25 -6.45
C VAL A 125 18.69 -3.85 -6.15
N TYR A 126 18.30 -3.28 -5.01
CA TYR A 126 18.72 -1.93 -4.61
C TYR A 126 19.39 -1.99 -3.24
N ARG A 127 20.64 -2.39 -3.20
CA ARG A 127 21.38 -2.51 -1.94
C ARG A 127 21.40 -1.18 -1.21
N GLY A 128 21.04 -1.21 0.07
CA GLY A 128 21.04 -0.01 0.93
C GLY A 128 19.77 0.80 0.89
N ILE A 129 18.80 0.46 0.02
CA ILE A 129 17.49 1.11 0.02
C ILE A 129 16.76 0.76 1.33
N THR A 130 15.90 1.64 1.80
CA THR A 130 14.94 1.25 2.84
C THR A 130 13.85 0.42 2.18
N SER A 131 13.81 -0.88 2.48
CA SER A 131 12.85 -1.80 1.87
C SER A 131 11.42 -1.36 2.20
N HIS A 132 10.52 -1.51 1.24
CA HIS A 132 9.17 -0.94 1.33
C HIS A 132 8.21 -1.58 0.34
N VAL A 133 6.92 -1.44 0.61
CA VAL A 133 5.85 -1.66 -0.37
C VAL A 133 5.58 -0.31 -1.05
N HIS A 134 5.61 -0.27 -2.37
CA HIS A 134 5.17 0.91 -3.10
C HIS A 134 3.66 0.81 -3.32
N VAL A 135 2.93 1.85 -2.93
CA VAL A 135 1.47 1.91 -3.07
C VAL A 135 1.11 3.14 -3.89
N GLN A 136 0.37 2.95 -4.96
CA GLN A 136 -0.12 4.06 -5.77
C GLN A 136 -1.60 3.90 -6.06
N ASN A 137 -2.33 5.03 -6.09
CA ASN A 137 -3.70 5.03 -6.57
C ASN A 137 -3.73 4.76 -8.07
N CYS A 138 -4.78 4.09 -8.55
CA CYS A 138 -4.91 3.79 -9.97
C CYS A 138 -4.96 5.05 -10.84
N ASP A 139 -5.47 6.15 -10.30
CA ASP A 139 -5.53 7.45 -10.98
C ASP A 139 -4.29 8.32 -10.71
N LEU A 140 -3.29 7.79 -10.02
CA LEU A 140 -2.04 8.46 -9.69
C LEU A 140 -2.16 9.66 -8.76
N THR A 141 -3.29 9.82 -8.08
CA THR A 141 -3.44 10.83 -7.02
C THR A 141 -2.75 10.37 -5.74
N ASP A 142 -2.55 11.30 -4.80
CA ASP A 142 -1.80 11.05 -3.57
C ASP A 142 -2.57 10.12 -2.61
N PRO A 143 -2.06 8.93 -2.30
CA PRO A 143 -2.71 8.01 -1.36
C PRO A 143 -2.41 8.31 0.11
N THR A 144 -1.50 9.24 0.41
CA THR A 144 -1.04 9.53 1.78
C THR A 144 -2.18 9.74 2.78
N PRO A 145 -3.26 10.46 2.45
CA PRO A 145 -4.35 10.68 3.43
C PRO A 145 -5.01 9.39 3.95
N ASN A 146 -4.83 8.27 3.28
CA ASN A 146 -5.45 7.00 3.65
C ASN A 146 -4.58 6.11 4.54
N LEU A 147 -3.33 6.46 4.72
CA LEU A 147 -2.37 5.64 5.49
C LEU A 147 -2.62 5.65 6.99
#